data_5de60727958caeb524c381ce976933d1
#
_entry.id   5de60727958caeb524c381ce976933d1
#
_cell.length_a   1.000
_cell.length_b   1.000
_cell.length_c   1.000
_cell.angle_alpha   90.00
_cell.angle_beta   90.00
_cell.angle_gamma   90.00
#
_symmetry.space_group_name_H-M   'P 1'
#
loop_
_entity.id
_entity.type
_entity.pdbx_description
1 polymer ?
#
loop_
_entity_poly.entity_id
_entity_poly.type
_entity_poly.pdbx_seq_one_letter_code
_entity_poly.pdbx_strand_id
1 'polypeptide(L)'
;RTLVPTMAKYLLKAHVHHEDRPPSRNPLVWFQRAFEARFETFRGIYRGILVLALDHRRVFVVGFLGCISLSFMLVPFLGRNFFPSVDAGQMLIHVRQQIGTRVEEAANRLADVQREIRRIIPPDQIDTIADNIGMPVSGINMTYNNTGVIGPQDGDIQIKLRENHRPTAEYVRELREKLPRAFPGMSFAF
;
A
#
# COMPACT_ATOMS: atom_id res chain seq x y z
N ARG A 1 7.95 -32.88 -40.66
CA ARG A 1 9.23 -32.75 -39.90
C ARG A 1 10.45 -32.39 -40.77
N THR A 2 10.33 -32.30 -42.09
CA THR A 2 11.42 -31.99 -43.03
C THR A 2 11.42 -30.55 -43.54
N LEU A 3 10.33 -29.79 -43.38
CA LEU A 3 10.18 -28.45 -43.96
C LEU A 3 11.08 -27.40 -43.31
N VAL A 4 11.22 -27.45 -41.99
CA VAL A 4 12.06 -26.50 -41.20
C VAL A 4 13.53 -26.62 -41.54
N PRO A 5 14.16 -27.82 -41.51
CA PRO A 5 15.57 -27.93 -41.89
C PRO A 5 15.81 -27.62 -43.37
N THR A 6 14.86 -27.90 -44.26
CA THR A 6 15.00 -27.56 -45.68
C THR A 6 14.95 -26.05 -45.91
N MET A 7 14.00 -25.35 -45.26
CA MET A 7 13.95 -23.88 -45.32
C MET A 7 15.16 -23.22 -44.68
N ALA A 8 15.65 -23.77 -43.56
CA ALA A 8 16.87 -23.28 -42.94
C ALA A 8 18.10 -23.39 -43.85
N LYS A 9 18.20 -24.50 -44.62
CA LYS A 9 19.31 -24.71 -45.58
C LYS A 9 19.29 -23.72 -46.74
N TYR A 10 18.10 -23.32 -47.23
CA TYR A 10 17.98 -22.45 -48.42
C TYR A 10 17.83 -20.97 -48.09
N LEU A 11 17.27 -20.62 -46.93
CA LEU A 11 17.07 -19.25 -46.47
C LEU A 11 18.22 -18.69 -45.63
N LEU A 12 18.91 -19.53 -44.87
CA LEU A 12 20.09 -19.11 -44.09
C LEU A 12 21.31 -19.22 -45.03
N LYS A 13 21.82 -18.07 -45.50
CA LYS A 13 23.16 -18.01 -46.06
C LYS A 13 24.16 -18.53 -45.01
N ALA A 14 25.01 -19.49 -45.41
CA ALA A 14 26.08 -19.96 -44.60
C ALA A 14 26.83 -18.78 -43.99
N HIS A 15 26.88 -18.71 -42.65
CA HIS A 15 27.67 -17.71 -41.95
C HIS A 15 29.16 -18.04 -42.26
N VAL A 16 29.66 -17.45 -43.31
CA VAL A 16 31.11 -17.41 -43.56
C VAL A 16 31.67 -16.51 -42.46
N HIS A 17 32.56 -17.06 -41.63
CA HIS A 17 33.28 -16.29 -40.64
C HIS A 17 33.87 -15.05 -41.34
N HIS A 18 33.39 -13.90 -40.91
CA HIS A 18 33.78 -12.60 -41.48
C HIS A 18 35.12 -12.10 -40.87
N GLU A 19 36.14 -12.95 -40.82
CA GLU A 19 37.45 -12.50 -40.35
C GLU A 19 38.19 -11.63 -41.34
N ASP A 20 37.81 -11.63 -42.63
CA ASP A 20 38.59 -10.95 -43.70
C ASP A 20 37.85 -9.82 -44.43
N ARG A 21 36.84 -9.17 -43.84
CA ARG A 21 36.26 -7.99 -44.48
C ARG A 21 36.94 -6.72 -44.02
N PRO A 22 37.41 -5.86 -44.98
CA PRO A 22 38.04 -4.58 -44.65
C PRO A 22 37.07 -3.70 -43.84
N PRO A 23 37.63 -2.79 -42.99
CA PRO A 23 36.82 -1.96 -42.11
C PRO A 23 35.82 -1.11 -42.93
N SER A 24 34.58 -1.43 -42.90
CA SER A 24 33.57 -0.62 -43.59
C SER A 24 33.37 0.68 -42.80
N ARG A 25 33.35 1.80 -43.53
CA ARG A 25 33.22 3.16 -43.00
C ARG A 25 31.81 3.49 -42.45
N ASN A 26 30.90 2.51 -42.46
CA ASN A 26 29.53 2.69 -41.98
C ASN A 26 29.47 2.65 -40.43
N PRO A 27 28.99 3.69 -39.78
CA PRO A 27 28.89 3.75 -38.31
C PRO A 27 28.05 2.64 -37.72
N LEU A 28 27.03 2.14 -38.45
CA LEU A 28 26.21 1.01 -38.06
C LEU A 28 27.01 -0.30 -37.94
N VAL A 29 27.93 -0.55 -38.89
CA VAL A 29 28.77 -1.75 -38.87
C VAL A 29 29.82 -1.68 -37.76
N TRP A 30 30.30 -0.49 -37.44
CA TRP A 30 31.23 -0.26 -36.31
C TRP A 30 30.49 -0.53 -34.97
N PHE A 31 29.26 0.00 -34.81
CA PHE A 31 28.44 -0.24 -33.63
C PHE A 31 28.14 -1.73 -33.46
N GLN A 32 27.74 -2.41 -34.55
CA GLN A 32 27.45 -3.85 -34.52
C GLN A 32 28.68 -4.66 -34.08
N ARG A 33 29.85 -4.37 -34.61
CA ARG A 33 31.10 -5.06 -34.24
C ARG A 33 31.49 -4.80 -32.78
N ALA A 34 31.35 -3.56 -32.33
CA ALA A 34 31.61 -3.22 -30.92
C ALA A 34 30.65 -3.94 -29.99
N PHE A 35 29.37 -4.06 -30.37
CA PHE A 35 28.37 -4.80 -29.64
C PHE A 35 28.69 -6.30 -29.64
N GLU A 36 28.99 -6.89 -30.78
CA GLU A 36 29.36 -8.31 -30.89
C GLU A 36 30.58 -8.64 -30.03
N ALA A 37 31.61 -7.82 -30.05
CA ALA A 37 32.80 -8.03 -29.23
C ALA A 37 32.51 -7.99 -27.73
N ARG A 38 31.67 -7.04 -27.31
CA ARG A 38 31.24 -6.98 -25.91
C ARG A 38 30.33 -8.13 -25.52
N PHE A 39 29.46 -8.53 -26.44
CA PHE A 39 28.56 -9.65 -26.23
C PHE A 39 29.31 -10.98 -26.13
N GLU A 40 30.33 -11.20 -26.97
CA GLU A 40 31.20 -12.38 -26.87
C GLU A 40 31.97 -12.41 -25.53
N THR A 41 32.47 -11.27 -25.08
CA THR A 41 33.12 -11.17 -23.76
C THR A 41 32.12 -11.52 -22.64
N PHE A 42 30.93 -10.94 -22.69
CA PHE A 42 29.85 -11.26 -21.73
C PHE A 42 29.49 -12.74 -21.74
N ARG A 43 29.34 -13.32 -22.92
CA ARG A 43 29.05 -14.74 -23.10
C ARG A 43 30.16 -15.63 -22.53
N GLY A 44 31.44 -15.22 -22.71
CA GLY A 44 32.60 -15.91 -22.13
C GLY A 44 32.56 -15.89 -20.59
N ILE A 45 32.28 -14.75 -19.99
CA ILE A 45 32.12 -14.59 -18.53
C ILE A 45 30.97 -15.45 -18.02
N TYR A 46 29.81 -15.35 -18.68
CA TYR A 46 28.64 -16.15 -18.31
C TYR A 46 28.92 -17.65 -18.36
N ARG A 47 29.57 -18.12 -19.41
CA ARG A 47 29.97 -19.52 -19.55
C ARG A 47 30.93 -19.93 -18.43
N GLY A 48 31.91 -19.07 -18.10
CA GLY A 48 32.84 -19.34 -17.00
C GLY A 48 32.12 -19.49 -15.65
N ILE A 49 31.20 -18.58 -15.33
CA ILE A 49 30.37 -18.64 -14.11
C ILE A 49 29.51 -19.91 -14.11
N LEU A 50 28.91 -20.26 -15.24
CA LEU A 50 28.07 -21.44 -15.35
C LEU A 50 28.87 -22.73 -15.13
N VAL A 51 30.05 -22.84 -15.72
CA VAL A 51 30.95 -23.99 -15.50
C VAL A 51 31.34 -24.09 -14.03
N LEU A 52 31.75 -22.98 -13.42
CA LEU A 52 32.10 -22.92 -12.01
C LEU A 52 30.94 -23.34 -11.10
N ALA A 53 29.71 -22.87 -11.41
CA ALA A 53 28.51 -23.23 -10.67
C ALA A 53 28.15 -24.73 -10.80
N LEU A 54 28.40 -25.32 -11.99
CA LEU A 54 28.14 -26.74 -12.23
C LEU A 54 29.20 -27.63 -11.56
N ASP A 55 30.46 -27.23 -11.61
CA ASP A 55 31.55 -27.97 -10.97
C ASP A 55 31.39 -27.98 -9.44
N HIS A 56 30.94 -26.85 -8.86
CA HIS A 56 30.70 -26.69 -7.44
C HIS A 56 29.21 -26.65 -7.08
N ARG A 57 28.41 -27.45 -7.77
CA ARG A 57 26.93 -27.44 -7.65
C ARG A 57 26.40 -27.48 -6.21
N ARG A 58 27.06 -28.25 -5.33
CA ARG A 58 26.63 -28.33 -3.91
C ARG A 58 26.83 -27.00 -3.18
N VAL A 59 27.97 -26.38 -3.37
CA VAL A 59 28.28 -25.07 -2.75
C VAL A 59 27.37 -24.00 -3.29
N PHE A 60 27.10 -24.01 -4.61
CA PHE A 60 26.18 -23.08 -5.25
C PHE A 60 24.75 -23.21 -4.69
N VAL A 61 24.22 -24.44 -4.59
CA VAL A 61 22.88 -24.69 -4.05
C VAL A 61 22.80 -24.26 -2.59
N VAL A 62 23.78 -24.61 -1.76
CA VAL A 62 23.80 -24.21 -0.34
C VAL A 62 23.89 -22.70 -0.20
N GLY A 63 24.75 -22.05 -0.97
CA GLY A 63 24.87 -20.59 -0.97
C GLY A 63 23.57 -19.90 -1.40
N PHE A 64 22.93 -20.40 -2.46
CA PHE A 64 21.67 -19.88 -2.96
C PHE A 64 20.52 -20.02 -1.94
N LEU A 65 20.39 -21.22 -1.34
CA LEU A 65 19.42 -21.46 -0.27
C LEU A 65 19.72 -20.60 0.97
N GLY A 66 21.00 -20.40 1.28
CA GLY A 66 21.42 -19.50 2.35
C GLY A 66 20.99 -18.05 2.10
N CYS A 67 21.18 -17.54 0.88
CA CYS A 67 20.71 -16.19 0.49
C CYS A 67 19.19 -16.07 0.58
N ILE A 68 18.45 -17.07 0.13
CA ILE A 68 16.98 -17.08 0.24
C ILE A 68 16.57 -17.05 1.73
N SER A 69 17.17 -17.90 2.55
CA SER A 69 16.86 -17.96 3.99
C SER A 69 17.17 -16.63 4.68
N LEU A 70 18.29 -16.00 4.33
CA LEU A 70 18.66 -14.69 4.84
C LEU A 70 17.68 -13.61 4.40
N SER A 71 17.18 -13.69 3.17
CA SER A 71 16.15 -12.77 2.65
C SER A 71 14.83 -12.90 3.42
N PHE A 72 14.44 -14.11 3.81
CA PHE A 72 13.27 -14.31 4.67
C PHE A 72 13.44 -13.69 6.07
N MET A 73 14.66 -13.62 6.57
CA MET A 73 14.96 -12.98 7.84
C MET A 73 14.73 -11.46 7.83
N LEU A 74 14.71 -10.85 6.64
CA LEU A 74 14.37 -9.42 6.47
C LEU A 74 12.86 -9.13 6.53
N VAL A 75 12.00 -10.13 6.34
CA VAL A 75 10.53 -9.95 6.31
C VAL A 75 9.99 -9.21 7.53
N PRO A 76 10.39 -9.49 8.78
CA PRO A 76 9.90 -8.75 9.94
C PRO A 76 10.34 -7.27 9.98
N PHE A 77 11.40 -6.91 9.25
CA PHE A 77 11.88 -5.52 9.15
C PHE A 77 11.23 -4.75 8.00
N LEU A 78 10.53 -5.43 7.09
CA LEU A 78 9.76 -4.74 6.06
C LEU A 78 8.49 -4.16 6.66
N GLY A 79 8.30 -2.86 6.47
CA GLY A 79 7.05 -2.19 6.84
C GLY A 79 5.84 -2.83 6.14
N ARG A 80 4.77 -3.04 6.90
CA ARG A 80 3.52 -3.64 6.38
C ARG A 80 2.57 -2.62 5.74
N ASN A 81 2.94 -1.35 5.75
CA ASN A 81 2.10 -0.28 5.25
C ASN A 81 2.32 -0.08 3.75
N PHE A 82 1.46 -0.64 2.93
CA PHE A 82 1.45 -0.41 1.48
C PHE A 82 1.04 1.04 1.15
N PHE A 83 0.12 1.61 1.93
CA PHE A 83 -0.23 3.02 1.89
C PHE A 83 0.23 3.66 3.20
N PRO A 84 1.15 4.63 3.16
CA PRO A 84 1.44 5.42 4.35
C PRO A 84 0.14 6.11 4.78
N SER A 85 -0.27 5.90 6.03
CA SER A 85 -1.40 6.64 6.60
C SER A 85 -1.02 8.12 6.64
N VAL A 86 -1.65 8.90 5.77
CA VAL A 86 -1.55 10.36 5.84
C VAL A 86 -2.42 10.80 7.00
N ASP A 87 -1.82 11.42 8.01
CA ASP A 87 -2.57 12.01 9.10
C ASP A 87 -3.21 13.32 8.63
N ALA A 88 -4.45 13.24 8.20
CA ALA A 88 -5.24 14.38 7.73
C ALA A 88 -5.87 15.19 8.88
N GLY A 89 -5.62 14.82 10.14
CA GLY A 89 -6.24 15.46 11.29
C GLY A 89 -7.77 15.33 11.33
N GLN A 90 -8.33 14.33 10.68
CA GLN A 90 -9.77 14.09 10.64
C GLN A 90 -10.10 12.73 11.24
N MET A 91 -11.15 12.70 12.06
CA MET A 91 -11.69 11.45 12.60
C MET A 91 -13.22 11.50 12.59
N LEU A 92 -13.81 10.35 12.32
CA LEU A 92 -15.24 10.12 12.37
C LEU A 92 -15.54 9.12 13.47
N ILE A 93 -16.48 9.46 14.36
CA ILE A 93 -16.94 8.60 15.44
C ILE A 93 -18.42 8.31 15.19
N HIS A 94 -18.74 7.08 14.86
CA HIS A 94 -20.11 6.63 14.82
C HIS A 94 -20.58 6.25 16.23
N VAL A 95 -21.64 6.87 16.69
CA VAL A 95 -22.22 6.67 18.03
C VAL A 95 -23.59 6.05 17.88
N ARG A 96 -23.78 4.89 18.47
CA ARG A 96 -25.07 4.22 18.52
C ARG A 96 -25.56 4.15 19.96
N GLN A 97 -26.76 4.65 20.17
CA GLN A 97 -27.45 4.64 21.44
C GLN A 97 -28.49 3.49 21.49
N GLN A 98 -29.22 3.37 22.60
CA GLN A 98 -30.24 2.35 22.75
C GLN A 98 -31.37 2.54 21.74
N ILE A 99 -31.83 1.43 21.18
CA ILE A 99 -32.97 1.44 20.25
C ILE A 99 -34.20 2.04 20.93
N GLY A 100 -34.87 2.96 20.21
CA GLY A 100 -36.05 3.66 20.74
C GLY A 100 -35.73 5.00 21.41
N THR A 101 -34.45 5.43 21.45
CA THR A 101 -34.08 6.78 21.90
C THR A 101 -34.66 7.81 20.93
N ARG A 102 -35.35 8.83 21.45
CA ARG A 102 -35.88 9.95 20.64
C ARG A 102 -34.75 10.84 20.20
N VAL A 103 -34.92 11.52 19.07
CA VAL A 103 -33.85 12.35 18.46
C VAL A 103 -33.41 13.47 19.40
N GLU A 104 -34.31 14.05 20.18
CA GLU A 104 -33.99 15.11 21.14
C GLU A 104 -33.10 14.60 22.28
N GLU A 105 -33.40 13.40 22.78
CA GLU A 105 -32.56 12.75 23.81
C GLU A 105 -31.23 12.30 23.22
N ALA A 106 -31.26 11.79 22.00
CA ALA A 106 -30.02 11.45 21.27
C ALA A 106 -29.10 12.66 21.13
N ALA A 107 -29.68 13.82 20.78
CA ALA A 107 -28.92 15.07 20.67
C ALA A 107 -28.26 15.49 21.99
N ASN A 108 -29.00 15.43 23.09
CA ASN A 108 -28.50 15.76 24.41
C ASN A 108 -27.34 14.85 24.81
N ARG A 109 -27.45 13.54 24.56
CA ARG A 109 -26.39 12.56 24.85
C ARG A 109 -25.17 12.73 23.97
N LEU A 110 -25.36 13.07 22.68
CA LEU A 110 -24.23 13.40 21.80
C LEU A 110 -23.50 14.67 22.27
N ALA A 111 -24.24 15.68 22.75
CA ALA A 111 -23.64 16.87 23.35
C ALA A 111 -22.79 16.53 24.59
N ASP A 112 -23.21 15.54 25.39
CA ASP A 112 -22.44 15.06 26.52
C ASP A 112 -21.15 14.35 26.06
N VAL A 113 -21.25 13.51 25.02
CA VAL A 113 -20.08 12.87 24.37
C VAL A 113 -19.12 13.90 23.83
N GLN A 114 -19.60 14.94 23.14
CA GLN A 114 -18.74 16.03 22.65
C GLN A 114 -18.04 16.76 23.79
N ARG A 115 -18.72 16.97 24.92
CA ARG A 115 -18.07 17.60 26.10
C ARG A 115 -16.92 16.72 26.64
N GLU A 116 -17.09 15.41 26.65
CA GLU A 116 -16.05 14.51 27.08
C GLU A 116 -14.90 14.45 26.07
N ILE A 117 -15.18 14.47 24.77
CA ILE A 117 -14.17 14.58 23.71
C ILE A 117 -13.32 15.85 23.90
N ARG A 118 -13.96 17.00 24.20
CA ARG A 118 -13.26 18.27 24.47
C ARG A 118 -12.42 18.27 25.76
N ARG A 119 -12.64 17.32 26.68
CA ARG A 119 -11.78 17.11 27.85
C ARG A 119 -10.56 16.27 27.51
N ILE A 120 -10.69 15.37 26.55
CA ILE A 120 -9.63 14.46 26.14
C ILE A 120 -8.71 15.15 25.13
N ILE A 121 -9.29 15.84 24.16
CA ILE A 121 -8.54 16.58 23.13
C ILE A 121 -8.46 18.05 23.55
N PRO A 122 -7.25 18.62 23.70
CA PRO A 122 -7.08 20.02 24.05
C PRO A 122 -7.80 20.96 23.08
N PRO A 123 -8.49 22.02 23.58
CA PRO A 123 -9.27 22.92 22.74
C PRO A 123 -8.46 23.66 21.66
N ASP A 124 -7.18 23.87 21.89
CA ASP A 124 -6.23 24.49 20.97
C ASP A 124 -5.91 23.61 19.76
N GLN A 125 -6.13 22.30 19.87
CA GLN A 125 -5.91 21.33 18.78
C GLN A 125 -7.17 20.99 17.98
N ILE A 126 -8.34 21.40 18.48
CA ILE A 126 -9.62 21.20 17.77
C ILE A 126 -9.87 22.39 16.84
N ASP A 127 -10.10 22.11 15.55
CA ASP A 127 -10.57 23.10 14.60
C ASP A 127 -12.11 23.15 14.60
N THR A 128 -12.74 21.99 14.35
CA THR A 128 -14.20 21.88 14.25
C THR A 128 -14.66 20.54 14.79
N ILE A 129 -15.80 20.52 15.50
CA ILE A 129 -16.57 19.32 15.79
C ILE A 129 -17.96 19.54 15.21
N ALA A 130 -18.37 18.64 14.33
CA ALA A 130 -19.73 18.61 13.75
C ALA A 130 -20.36 17.27 14.05
N ASP A 131 -21.63 17.30 14.42
CA ASP A 131 -22.43 16.10 14.63
C ASP A 131 -23.60 16.04 13.63
N ASN A 132 -23.90 14.82 13.23
CA ASN A 132 -25.05 14.50 12.42
C ASN A 132 -25.89 13.46 13.18
N ILE A 133 -27.13 13.80 13.51
CA ILE A 133 -27.98 12.97 14.39
C ILE A 133 -29.16 12.48 13.59
N GLY A 134 -29.37 11.18 13.63
CA GLY A 134 -30.49 10.53 12.95
C GLY A 134 -30.31 10.44 11.43
N MET A 135 -31.36 9.99 10.77
CA MET A 135 -31.35 9.82 9.31
C MET A 135 -31.43 11.17 8.59
N PRO A 136 -30.65 11.38 7.54
CA PRO A 136 -30.79 12.59 6.73
C PRO A 136 -32.15 12.62 6.04
N VAL A 137 -32.79 13.79 6.06
CA VAL A 137 -34.13 13.99 5.48
C VAL A 137 -34.11 13.99 3.94
N SER A 138 -32.97 14.26 3.34
CA SER A 138 -32.82 14.29 1.88
C SER A 138 -32.38 12.95 1.32
N GLY A 139 -33.07 12.45 0.29
CA GLY A 139 -32.68 11.23 -0.43
C GLY A 139 -31.28 11.29 -1.05
N ILE A 140 -30.82 12.49 -1.44
CA ILE A 140 -29.45 12.72 -1.94
C ILE A 140 -28.45 12.49 -0.81
N ASN A 141 -28.67 13.10 0.34
CA ASN A 141 -27.77 12.93 1.49
C ASN A 141 -27.77 11.47 2.00
N MET A 142 -28.90 10.78 1.90
CA MET A 142 -28.99 9.35 2.26
C MET A 142 -28.15 8.47 1.31
N THR A 143 -28.10 8.80 0.03
CA THR A 143 -27.30 8.06 -0.96
C THR A 143 -25.78 8.26 -0.76
N TYR A 144 -25.37 9.44 -0.31
CA TYR A 144 -23.97 9.77 -0.05
C TYR A 144 -23.53 9.51 1.39
N ASN A 145 -24.45 9.15 2.27
CA ASN A 145 -24.13 8.86 3.67
C ASN A 145 -23.68 7.40 3.83
N ASN A 146 -22.37 7.19 3.88
CA ASN A 146 -21.76 5.87 4.07
C ASN A 146 -21.56 5.50 5.55
N THR A 147 -22.14 6.24 6.49
CA THR A 147 -21.83 6.12 7.91
C THR A 147 -22.67 5.09 8.65
N GLY A 148 -23.65 4.47 7.99
CA GLY A 148 -24.46 3.40 8.56
C GLY A 148 -25.49 3.86 9.61
N VAL A 149 -25.85 5.15 9.60
CA VAL A 149 -26.95 5.68 10.40
C VAL A 149 -28.28 5.03 9.99
N ILE A 150 -28.92 4.34 10.92
CA ILE A 150 -30.13 3.54 10.67
C ILE A 150 -31.38 4.23 11.23
N GLY A 151 -31.22 5.04 12.26
CA GLY A 151 -32.39 5.64 12.95
C GLY A 151 -32.03 6.81 13.85
N PRO A 152 -33.01 7.37 14.57
CA PRO A 152 -32.81 8.54 15.42
C PRO A 152 -31.86 8.30 16.60
N GLN A 153 -31.56 7.05 16.94
CA GLN A 153 -30.63 6.66 17.99
C GLN A 153 -29.15 6.67 17.53
N ASP A 154 -28.93 6.81 16.24
CA ASP A 154 -27.58 6.83 15.67
C ASP A 154 -27.12 8.27 15.41
N GLY A 155 -25.84 8.50 15.56
CA GLY A 155 -25.24 9.79 15.21
C GLY A 155 -23.77 9.64 14.88
N ASP A 156 -23.28 10.58 14.09
CA ASP A 156 -21.89 10.67 13.68
C ASP A 156 -21.28 11.96 14.20
N ILE A 157 -20.12 11.84 14.82
CA ILE A 157 -19.34 13.00 15.26
C ILE A 157 -18.10 13.08 14.38
N GLN A 158 -18.01 14.14 13.60
CA GLN A 158 -16.84 14.46 12.79
C GLN A 158 -15.98 15.46 13.53
N ILE A 159 -14.72 15.13 13.72
CA ILE A 159 -13.75 15.97 14.40
C ILE A 159 -12.66 16.31 13.42
N LYS A 160 -12.40 17.60 13.26
CA LYS A 160 -11.28 18.12 12.51
C LYS A 160 -10.29 18.78 13.47
N LEU A 161 -9.05 18.34 13.43
CA LEU A 161 -7.95 18.88 14.21
C LEU A 161 -7.23 19.96 13.40
N ARG A 162 -6.58 20.88 14.10
CA ARG A 162 -5.72 21.91 13.49
C ARG A 162 -4.42 21.28 13.00
N GLU A 163 -3.67 21.97 12.15
CA GLU A 163 -2.42 21.47 11.56
C GLU A 163 -1.36 21.05 12.60
N ASN A 164 -1.31 21.71 13.75
CA ASN A 164 -0.37 21.40 14.82
C ASN A 164 -1.02 20.53 15.89
N HIS A 165 -1.33 19.28 15.56
CA HIS A 165 -1.94 18.31 16.47
C HIS A 165 -1.02 17.12 16.75
N ARG A 166 -1.27 16.43 17.86
CA ARG A 166 -0.68 15.12 18.11
C ARG A 166 -1.21 14.11 17.08
N PRO A 167 -0.46 13.02 16.79
CA PRO A 167 -0.94 12.00 15.85
C PRO A 167 -2.39 11.58 16.12
N THR A 168 -3.25 11.70 15.11
CA THR A 168 -4.70 11.38 15.21
C THR A 168 -4.93 9.97 15.76
N ALA A 169 -4.05 9.02 15.41
CA ALA A 169 -4.14 7.65 15.90
C ALA A 169 -4.03 7.52 17.43
N GLU A 170 -3.32 8.44 18.10
CA GLU A 170 -3.21 8.47 19.56
C GLU A 170 -4.54 8.91 20.19
N TYR A 171 -5.17 9.95 19.64
CA TYR A 171 -6.48 10.39 20.09
C TYR A 171 -7.56 9.32 19.87
N VAL A 172 -7.56 8.67 18.70
CA VAL A 172 -8.48 7.58 18.41
C VAL A 172 -8.32 6.44 19.43
N ARG A 173 -7.09 6.08 19.79
CA ARG A 173 -6.84 5.05 20.80
C ARG A 173 -7.37 5.46 22.18
N GLU A 174 -7.11 6.70 22.59
CA GLU A 174 -7.54 7.24 23.88
C GLU A 174 -9.07 7.36 23.96
N LEU A 175 -9.71 7.86 22.91
CA LEU A 175 -11.17 7.95 22.82
C LEU A 175 -11.84 6.57 22.83
N ARG A 176 -11.27 5.60 22.09
CA ARG A 176 -11.77 4.21 22.05
C ARG A 176 -11.73 3.54 23.42
N GLU A 177 -10.80 3.92 24.29
CA GLU A 177 -10.73 3.38 25.65
C GLU A 177 -11.65 4.13 26.63
N LYS A 178 -11.72 5.46 26.55
CA LYS A 178 -12.42 6.29 27.53
C LYS A 178 -13.91 6.43 27.29
N LEU A 179 -14.35 6.61 26.04
CA LEU A 179 -15.75 6.86 25.72
C LEU A 179 -16.69 5.72 26.13
N PRO A 180 -16.40 4.43 25.87
CA PRO A 180 -17.29 3.34 26.31
C PRO A 180 -17.37 3.23 27.84
N ARG A 181 -16.34 3.64 28.56
CA ARG A 181 -16.35 3.64 30.03
C ARG A 181 -17.16 4.80 30.61
N ALA A 182 -17.09 5.97 29.95
CA ALA A 182 -17.85 7.15 30.37
C ALA A 182 -19.35 7.05 30.04
N PHE A 183 -19.69 6.33 28.97
CA PHE A 183 -21.07 6.22 28.47
C PHE A 183 -21.47 4.74 28.33
N PRO A 184 -21.74 4.04 29.44
CA PRO A 184 -22.21 2.65 29.40
C PRO A 184 -23.57 2.58 28.69
N GLY A 185 -23.73 1.62 27.77
CA GLY A 185 -24.94 1.45 26.96
C GLY A 185 -24.93 2.17 25.60
N MET A 186 -23.86 2.88 25.29
CA MET A 186 -23.58 3.39 23.94
C MET A 186 -22.48 2.56 23.29
N SER A 187 -22.52 2.41 21.98
CA SER A 187 -21.45 1.82 21.19
C SER A 187 -20.77 2.87 20.32
N PHE A 188 -19.45 2.76 20.21
CA PHE A 188 -18.61 3.70 19.47
C PHE A 188 -17.80 2.94 18.43
N ALA A 189 -17.86 3.39 17.16
CA ALA A 189 -17.02 2.93 16.07
C ALA A 189 -16.19 4.10 15.50
N PHE A 190 -14.93 3.82 15.10
CA PHE A 190 -13.94 4.83 14.69
C PHE A 190 -13.36 4.45 13.34
#